data_72810728ec1275a79873a45720231390
#
_entry.id   72810728ec1275a79873a45720231390
#
_cell.length_a   1.000
_cell.length_b   1.000
_cell.length_c   1.000
_cell.angle_alpha   90.00
_cell.angle_beta   90.00
_cell.angle_gamma   90.00
#
_symmetry.space_group_name_H-M   'P 1'
#
loop_
_entity.id
_entity.type
_entity.pdbx_description
1 polymer ?
#
loop_
_entity_poly.entity_id
_entity_poly.type
_entity_poly.pdbx_seq_one_letter_code
_entity_poly.pdbx_strand_id
1 'polypeptide(L)'
;MTNGHGMTDGHGTRRPGRILTAFLCALTAAGLYGCSGTAAPDPAPTTTAPAGRSPFTGLPAEPGPVLGVKIDNAAAARPHTGLGAADLVYVEQVEGGTTRLLAVYSSRLPERVGPVRSARESDISLLAAFGRPALAYSGAQTALNPLLAAAPLHPVTESTAPGAFLRSPDRAAPHNLYLRPARALAAAPDAGDARDIGFRFGAAPPDGTPTTTSTVRYPAARYTFTWSAADRAWRVAMDGREARSTDTGPLTPETVVVQRVTVRPSDFRDVTGAVSPYTETVGEGTALVLRDGRAHEARWSRPSAASGTAFTTPDGAPLAFAPGQVWIVLAPR
;
A
#
# COMPACT_ATOMS: atom_id res chain seq x y z
N MET A 1 -60.77 3.93 40.64
CA MET A 1 -61.87 4.53 39.87
C MET A 1 -61.71 3.98 38.48
N THR A 2 -62.37 2.94 38.25
CA THR A 2 -63.54 2.67 37.38
C THR A 2 -63.20 2.57 35.92
N ASN A 3 -63.23 1.32 35.45
CA ASN A 3 -64.21 0.64 34.60
C ASN A 3 -64.08 1.01 33.11
N GLY A 4 -64.19 0.14 32.18
CA GLY A 4 -64.72 -1.22 32.09
C GLY A 4 -64.77 -1.65 30.61
N HIS A 5 -64.71 -2.91 30.45
CA HIS A 5 -65.59 -3.83 29.67
C HIS A 5 -65.88 -3.47 28.22
N GLY A 6 -65.72 -4.36 27.28
CA GLY A 6 -66.56 -5.53 27.01
C GLY A 6 -66.07 -6.40 25.83
N MET A 7 -66.23 -7.64 26.11
CA MET A 7 -66.23 -8.85 25.26
C MET A 7 -67.31 -8.82 24.18
N THR A 8 -67.15 -9.57 23.05
CA THR A 8 -67.91 -10.80 22.76
C THR A 8 -67.43 -11.44 21.46
N ASP A 9 -67.16 -12.65 21.54
CA ASP A 9 -67.34 -13.94 20.87
C ASP A 9 -68.12 -14.00 19.54
N GLY A 10 -67.73 -14.94 18.69
CA GLY A 10 -68.49 -15.45 17.58
C GLY A 10 -67.81 -16.57 16.78
N HIS A 11 -68.01 -17.78 17.25
CA HIS A 11 -67.67 -19.08 16.57
C HIS A 11 -68.45 -19.28 15.27
N GLY A 12 -67.86 -20.04 14.30
CA GLY A 12 -68.57 -20.58 13.16
C GLY A 12 -67.76 -21.50 12.25
N THR A 13 -67.72 -22.77 12.62
CA THR A 13 -67.23 -23.91 11.83
C THR A 13 -68.12 -24.23 10.60
N ARG A 14 -67.51 -24.67 9.48
CA ARG A 14 -67.83 -25.90 8.73
C ARG A 14 -67.10 -26.07 7.41
N ARG A 15 -66.46 -27.25 7.21
CA ARG A 15 -66.05 -27.89 5.94
C ARG A 15 -67.27 -28.72 5.44
N PRO A 16 -67.20 -29.48 4.29
CA PRO A 16 -66.37 -29.49 3.06
C PRO A 16 -67.20 -29.61 1.77
N GLY A 17 -66.54 -29.55 0.60
CA GLY A 17 -67.18 -29.92 -0.67
C GLY A 17 -66.17 -30.05 -1.82
N ARG A 18 -65.87 -31.32 -2.17
CA ARG A 18 -65.17 -31.69 -3.40
C ARG A 18 -66.12 -31.64 -4.56
N ILE A 19 -65.75 -31.11 -5.71
CA ILE A 19 -66.20 -31.56 -7.05
C ILE A 19 -65.09 -31.31 -8.08
N LEU A 20 -65.00 -32.26 -8.98
CA LEU A 20 -64.07 -32.58 -10.03
C LEU A 20 -64.38 -31.88 -11.35
N THR A 21 -63.38 -31.80 -12.25
CA THR A 21 -63.44 -31.82 -13.72
C THR A 21 -63.58 -30.44 -14.45
N ALA A 22 -62.62 -30.06 -15.25
CA ALA A 22 -62.55 -30.25 -16.71
C ALA A 22 -61.38 -29.47 -17.36
N PHE A 23 -60.72 -30.15 -18.30
CA PHE A 23 -59.70 -29.67 -19.22
C PHE A 23 -60.16 -28.52 -20.10
N LEU A 24 -59.33 -27.51 -20.29
CA LEU A 24 -59.32 -26.74 -21.54
C LEU A 24 -57.90 -26.21 -21.84
N CYS A 25 -57.29 -26.73 -22.92
CA CYS A 25 -56.04 -26.22 -23.49
C CYS A 25 -56.28 -24.83 -24.08
N ALA A 26 -55.45 -23.87 -23.63
CA ALA A 26 -55.24 -22.62 -24.37
C ALA A 26 -53.72 -22.41 -24.52
N LEU A 27 -53.26 -22.51 -25.77
CA LEU A 27 -51.93 -22.08 -26.18
C LEU A 27 -51.82 -20.56 -26.03
N THR A 28 -50.93 -20.09 -25.20
CA THR A 28 -50.48 -18.70 -25.23
C THR A 28 -48.96 -18.71 -25.48
N ALA A 29 -48.58 -18.07 -26.56
CA ALA A 29 -47.19 -17.83 -26.95
C ALA A 29 -46.51 -16.92 -25.89
N ALA A 30 -45.57 -17.48 -25.15
CA ALA A 30 -44.71 -16.69 -24.26
C ALA A 30 -43.53 -16.11 -25.05
N GLY A 31 -43.54 -14.80 -25.23
CA GLY A 31 -42.42 -14.05 -25.77
C GLY A 31 -41.23 -14.16 -24.83
N LEU A 32 -40.12 -14.64 -25.36
CA LEU A 32 -38.81 -14.67 -24.72
C LEU A 32 -38.28 -13.23 -24.62
N TYR A 33 -38.52 -12.56 -23.50
CA TYR A 33 -37.68 -11.41 -23.10
C TYR A 33 -36.35 -11.94 -22.62
N GLY A 34 -35.33 -11.89 -23.50
CA GLY A 34 -33.96 -12.11 -23.13
C GLY A 34 -33.45 -10.97 -22.26
N CYS A 35 -33.37 -11.20 -20.94
CA CYS A 35 -32.57 -10.37 -20.06
C CYS A 35 -31.10 -10.61 -20.40
N SER A 36 -30.49 -9.72 -21.17
CA SER A 36 -29.04 -9.62 -21.31
C SER A 36 -28.48 -9.14 -19.97
N GLY A 37 -28.27 -10.06 -19.04
CA GLY A 37 -27.48 -9.80 -17.85
C GLY A 37 -26.03 -9.58 -18.29
N THR A 38 -25.55 -8.35 -18.21
CA THR A 38 -24.11 -8.04 -18.26
C THR A 38 -23.46 -8.77 -17.10
N ALA A 39 -22.83 -9.92 -17.37
CA ALA A 39 -22.00 -10.59 -16.39
C ALA A 39 -20.91 -9.62 -15.96
N ALA A 40 -20.79 -9.40 -14.65
CA ALA A 40 -19.65 -8.70 -14.09
C ALA A 40 -18.38 -9.45 -14.55
N PRO A 41 -17.29 -8.75 -14.94
CA PRO A 41 -16.06 -9.40 -15.32
C PRO A 41 -15.58 -10.27 -14.15
N ASP A 42 -15.25 -11.53 -14.46
CA ASP A 42 -14.65 -12.45 -13.49
C ASP A 42 -13.45 -11.79 -12.82
N PRO A 43 -13.30 -11.92 -11.49
CA PRO A 43 -12.11 -11.43 -10.81
C PRO A 43 -10.89 -12.11 -11.45
N ALA A 44 -9.92 -11.27 -11.87
CA ALA A 44 -8.69 -11.76 -12.46
C ALA A 44 -8.08 -12.86 -11.60
N PRO A 45 -7.54 -13.94 -12.19
CA PRO A 45 -7.01 -15.06 -11.43
C PRO A 45 -5.94 -14.57 -10.46
N THR A 46 -6.14 -14.83 -9.18
CA THR A 46 -5.17 -14.55 -8.11
C THR A 46 -4.00 -15.51 -8.31
N THR A 47 -3.04 -15.12 -9.12
CA THR A 47 -1.81 -15.89 -9.28
C THR A 47 -0.97 -15.65 -8.03
N THR A 48 -1.05 -16.57 -7.09
CA THR A 48 -0.22 -16.58 -5.87
C THR A 48 1.25 -16.52 -6.28
N ALA A 49 2.06 -15.73 -5.57
CA ALA A 49 3.51 -15.71 -5.78
C ALA A 49 4.07 -17.13 -5.69
N PRO A 50 5.04 -17.51 -6.54
CA PRO A 50 5.64 -18.85 -6.47
C PRO A 50 6.21 -19.09 -5.08
N ALA A 51 6.00 -20.31 -4.54
CA ALA A 51 6.53 -20.71 -3.24
C ALA A 51 8.07 -20.50 -3.20
N GLY A 52 8.60 -20.03 -2.06
CA GLY A 52 10.03 -19.76 -1.88
C GLY A 52 10.53 -18.47 -2.50
N ARG A 53 9.62 -17.55 -2.87
CA ARG A 53 9.99 -16.19 -3.34
C ARG A 53 9.25 -15.12 -2.57
N SER A 54 9.96 -14.01 -2.29
CA SER A 54 9.36 -12.83 -1.69
C SER A 54 8.29 -12.24 -2.61
N PRO A 55 7.06 -12.03 -2.12
CA PRO A 55 6.02 -11.35 -2.89
C PRO A 55 6.32 -9.85 -3.11
N PHE A 56 7.34 -9.31 -2.43
CA PHE A 56 7.73 -7.90 -2.49
C PHE A 56 8.89 -7.64 -3.43
N THR A 57 9.77 -8.63 -3.62
CA THR A 57 11.00 -8.47 -4.43
C THR A 57 11.13 -9.49 -5.56
N GLY A 58 10.34 -10.57 -5.56
CA GLY A 58 10.50 -11.69 -6.50
C GLY A 58 11.80 -12.48 -6.32
N LEU A 59 12.65 -12.13 -5.36
CA LEU A 59 13.88 -12.86 -5.02
C LEU A 59 13.58 -14.08 -4.16
N PRO A 60 14.44 -15.13 -4.19
CA PRO A 60 14.33 -16.24 -3.25
C PRO A 60 14.35 -15.74 -1.81
N ALA A 61 13.31 -16.03 -1.05
CA ALA A 61 13.20 -15.72 0.37
C ALA A 61 12.05 -16.52 0.97
N GLU A 62 12.18 -16.89 2.24
CA GLU A 62 11.05 -17.36 3.03
C GLU A 62 10.19 -16.18 3.47
N PRO A 63 8.86 -16.29 3.44
CA PRO A 63 7.98 -15.27 4.00
C PRO A 63 8.30 -15.04 5.48
N GLY A 64 8.42 -13.78 5.86
CA GLY A 64 8.63 -13.38 7.25
C GLY A 64 7.69 -12.23 7.62
N PRO A 65 7.63 -11.85 8.92
CA PRO A 65 6.78 -10.79 9.39
C PRO A 65 7.10 -9.46 8.72
N VAL A 66 6.06 -8.71 8.40
CA VAL A 66 6.19 -7.42 7.70
C VAL A 66 6.38 -6.29 8.69
N LEU A 67 7.45 -5.51 8.48
CA LEU A 67 7.75 -4.28 9.21
C LEU A 67 7.75 -3.08 8.26
N GLY A 68 6.81 -2.18 8.42
CA GLY A 68 6.85 -0.82 7.86
C GLY A 68 7.57 0.14 8.79
N VAL A 69 8.45 0.97 8.26
CA VAL A 69 9.15 2.02 9.01
C VAL A 69 8.95 3.36 8.33
N LYS A 70 8.36 4.32 9.06
CA LYS A 70 8.24 5.69 8.55
C LYS A 70 9.54 6.43 8.70
N ILE A 71 10.12 6.87 7.59
CA ILE A 71 11.46 7.44 7.52
C ILE A 71 11.40 8.92 7.15
N ASP A 72 12.17 9.73 7.89
CA ASP A 72 12.38 11.14 7.61
C ASP A 72 13.16 11.33 6.31
N ASN A 73 12.76 12.32 5.51
CA ASN A 73 13.47 12.64 4.27
C ASN A 73 13.87 14.11 4.15
N ALA A 74 13.89 14.86 5.25
CA ALA A 74 14.49 16.17 5.28
C ALA A 74 15.98 16.10 4.88
N ALA A 75 16.54 17.17 4.34
CA ALA A 75 17.96 17.21 3.96
C ALA A 75 18.89 16.86 5.15
N ALA A 76 18.54 17.28 6.37
CA ALA A 76 19.28 16.96 7.60
C ALA A 76 19.14 15.49 8.04
N ALA A 77 18.17 14.74 7.51
CA ALA A 77 17.99 13.33 7.78
C ALA A 77 18.83 12.41 6.88
N ARG A 78 19.48 12.96 5.86
CA ARG A 78 20.26 12.22 4.87
C ARG A 78 21.77 12.26 5.20
N PRO A 79 22.54 11.19 4.90
CA PRO A 79 22.14 9.90 4.34
C PRO A 79 21.29 9.10 5.30
N HIS A 80 20.43 8.22 4.78
CA HIS A 80 19.62 7.29 5.56
C HIS A 80 20.47 6.11 6.07
N THR A 81 19.90 5.29 6.95
CA THR A 81 20.49 4.02 7.39
C THR A 81 19.47 2.90 7.20
N GLY A 82 19.90 1.76 6.71
CA GLY A 82 19.07 0.57 6.53
C GLY A 82 18.15 0.60 5.31
N LEU A 83 18.07 1.72 4.58
CA LEU A 83 17.12 1.88 3.48
C LEU A 83 17.46 0.99 2.28
N GLY A 84 18.73 0.69 2.03
CA GLY A 84 19.14 -0.23 0.97
C GLY A 84 18.82 -1.70 1.24
N ALA A 85 18.38 -2.04 2.45
CA ALA A 85 17.91 -3.39 2.81
C ALA A 85 16.38 -3.54 2.70
N ALA A 86 15.65 -2.46 2.47
CA ALA A 86 14.20 -2.51 2.33
C ALA A 86 13.79 -3.32 1.10
N ASP A 87 12.72 -4.10 1.22
CA ASP A 87 12.09 -4.77 0.08
C ASP A 87 11.38 -3.74 -0.81
N LEU A 88 10.61 -2.84 -0.17
CA LEU A 88 9.87 -1.78 -0.84
C LEU A 88 10.15 -0.43 -0.18
N VAL A 89 10.15 0.62 -0.99
CA VAL A 89 10.20 2.01 -0.50
C VAL A 89 9.10 2.82 -1.18
N TYR A 90 8.13 3.27 -0.40
CA TYR A 90 7.13 4.23 -0.87
C TYR A 90 7.61 5.65 -0.61
N VAL A 91 7.43 6.53 -1.61
CA VAL A 91 7.66 7.97 -1.50
C VAL A 91 6.32 8.67 -1.43
N GLU A 92 6.05 9.37 -0.34
CA GLU A 92 4.78 10.03 -0.07
C GLU A 92 4.98 11.51 0.17
N GLN A 93 4.08 12.34 -0.40
CA GLN A 93 4.04 13.77 -0.08
C GLN A 93 3.55 13.98 1.35
N VAL A 94 4.19 14.91 2.04
CA VAL A 94 3.79 15.37 3.38
C VAL A 94 3.68 16.91 3.41
N GLU A 95 3.50 17.47 4.57
CA GLU A 95 3.34 18.93 4.76
C GLU A 95 4.44 19.72 4.08
N GLY A 96 4.10 20.94 3.65
CA GLY A 96 5.01 21.84 2.94
C GLY A 96 5.44 21.33 1.55
N GLY A 97 4.77 20.30 1.01
CA GLY A 97 5.12 19.73 -0.30
C GLY A 97 6.44 18.94 -0.30
N THR A 98 6.98 18.64 0.89
CA THR A 98 8.13 17.76 1.09
C THR A 98 7.69 16.30 1.02
N THR A 99 8.61 15.35 1.24
CA THR A 99 8.29 13.92 1.22
C THR A 99 8.78 13.20 2.46
N ARG A 100 8.12 12.09 2.79
CA ARG A 100 8.62 11.03 3.68
C ARG A 100 8.67 9.71 2.95
N LEU A 101 9.46 8.78 3.51
CA LEU A 101 9.52 7.44 2.97
C LEU A 101 8.81 6.49 3.93
N LEU A 102 8.14 5.48 3.36
CA LEU A 102 7.69 4.30 4.10
C LEU A 102 8.49 3.12 3.54
N ALA A 103 9.46 2.65 4.31
CA ALA A 103 10.28 1.49 3.97
C ALA A 103 9.63 0.22 4.55
N VAL A 104 9.51 -0.84 3.74
CA VAL A 104 8.90 -2.11 4.13
C VAL A 104 9.96 -3.20 4.06
N TYR A 105 10.03 -4.00 5.12
CA TYR A 105 10.98 -5.08 5.32
C TYR A 105 10.23 -6.38 5.62
N SER A 106 10.69 -7.46 5.04
CA SER A 106 10.26 -8.83 5.35
C SER A 106 11.37 -9.84 5.03
N SER A 107 12.04 -9.70 3.88
CA SER A 107 13.08 -10.64 3.42
C SER A 107 14.37 -10.52 4.20
N ARG A 108 14.74 -9.29 4.59
CA ARG A 108 15.99 -8.99 5.29
C ARG A 108 15.81 -7.82 6.26
N LEU A 109 16.27 -7.99 7.48
CA LEU A 109 16.29 -6.95 8.51
C LEU A 109 17.70 -6.40 8.67
N PRO A 110 17.94 -5.09 8.44
CA PRO A 110 19.22 -4.47 8.80
C PRO A 110 19.31 -4.31 10.31
N GLU A 111 20.52 -4.07 10.81
CA GLU A 111 20.73 -3.84 12.25
C GLU A 111 19.99 -2.58 12.74
N ARG A 112 19.94 -1.54 11.88
CA ARG A 112 19.38 -0.24 12.22
C ARG A 112 18.70 0.39 11.01
N VAL A 113 17.58 1.10 11.26
CA VAL A 113 16.83 1.84 10.25
C VAL A 113 16.52 3.26 10.72
N GLY A 114 16.67 4.23 9.83
CA GLY A 114 16.25 5.59 10.13
C GLY A 114 16.93 6.70 9.31
N PRO A 115 16.70 7.96 9.72
CA PRO A 115 15.96 8.40 10.91
C PRO A 115 14.45 8.13 10.81
N VAL A 116 13.84 7.69 11.91
CA VAL A 116 12.40 7.41 12.01
C VAL A 116 11.62 8.71 12.17
N ARG A 117 10.44 8.79 11.56
CA ARG A 117 9.58 9.98 11.58
C ARG A 117 8.11 9.63 11.82
N SER A 118 7.28 10.68 11.95
CA SER A 118 5.86 10.52 12.27
C SER A 118 5.06 9.90 11.14
N ALA A 119 4.11 9.03 11.51
CA ALA A 119 3.10 8.47 10.62
C ALA A 119 2.13 9.55 10.10
N ARG A 120 1.48 9.23 9.00
CA ARG A 120 0.42 10.02 8.36
C ARG A 120 -0.81 9.14 8.10
N GLU A 121 -1.95 9.77 7.88
CA GLU A 121 -3.21 9.08 7.60
C GLU A 121 -3.09 8.09 6.41
N SER A 122 -2.37 8.49 5.38
CA SER A 122 -2.13 7.66 4.18
C SER A 122 -1.46 6.32 4.49
N ASP A 123 -0.63 6.25 5.53
CA ASP A 123 0.05 5.00 5.93
C ASP A 123 -0.94 3.90 6.29
N ILE A 124 -2.09 4.26 6.89
CA ILE A 124 -3.15 3.31 7.28
C ILE A 124 -3.72 2.61 6.04
N SER A 125 -4.15 3.40 5.07
CA SER A 125 -4.71 2.86 3.82
C SER A 125 -3.65 2.07 3.04
N LEU A 126 -2.44 2.59 2.94
CA LEU A 126 -1.36 1.96 2.19
C LEU A 126 -0.99 0.58 2.76
N LEU A 127 -0.85 0.49 4.09
CA LEU A 127 -0.43 -0.73 4.77
C LEU A 127 -1.52 -1.79 4.92
N ALA A 128 -2.79 -1.45 4.71
CA ALA A 128 -3.89 -2.42 4.83
C ALA A 128 -3.77 -3.60 3.84
N ALA A 129 -3.10 -3.41 2.69
CA ALA A 129 -2.83 -4.49 1.72
C ALA A 129 -1.85 -5.54 2.27
N PHE A 130 -1.03 -5.19 3.25
CA PHE A 130 -0.03 -6.08 3.84
C PHE A 130 -0.61 -6.99 4.94
N GLY A 131 -1.92 -6.96 5.14
CA GLY A 131 -2.59 -7.70 6.20
C GLY A 131 -2.50 -6.95 7.53
N ARG A 132 -1.72 -7.45 8.47
CA ARG A 132 -1.52 -6.81 9.77
C ARG A 132 -0.04 -6.61 10.09
N PRO A 133 0.66 -5.72 9.37
CA PRO A 133 2.09 -5.50 9.56
C PRO A 133 2.39 -4.74 10.85
N ALA A 134 3.62 -4.81 11.33
CA ALA A 134 4.14 -3.83 12.29
C ALA A 134 4.40 -2.50 11.58
N LEU A 135 4.04 -1.37 12.19
CA LEU A 135 4.40 -0.03 11.72
C LEU A 135 5.18 0.71 12.79
N ALA A 136 6.46 0.96 12.52
CA ALA A 136 7.33 1.75 13.39
C ALA A 136 7.36 3.22 12.95
N TYR A 137 7.10 4.11 13.91
CA TYR A 137 7.08 5.56 13.69
C TYR A 137 7.41 6.32 14.98
N SER A 138 7.85 7.59 14.85
CA SER A 138 8.27 8.40 16.01
C SER A 138 7.12 9.08 16.75
N GLY A 139 5.92 9.03 16.21
CA GLY A 139 4.72 9.69 16.70
C GLY A 139 3.73 9.95 15.59
N ALA A 140 2.59 10.51 15.93
CA ALA A 140 1.57 10.94 15.01
C ALA A 140 0.85 12.17 15.57
N GLN A 141 0.05 12.82 14.75
CA GLN A 141 -0.86 13.85 15.20
C GLN A 141 -1.87 13.21 16.17
N THR A 142 -2.16 13.89 17.28
CA THR A 142 -2.95 13.31 18.39
C THR A 142 -4.31 12.74 17.94
N ALA A 143 -5.01 13.46 17.07
CA ALA A 143 -6.32 13.02 16.56
C ALA A 143 -6.20 11.81 15.58
N LEU A 144 -5.01 11.50 15.05
CA LEU A 144 -4.77 10.32 14.22
C LEU A 144 -4.55 9.04 15.04
N ASN A 145 -4.14 9.16 16.31
CA ASN A 145 -3.83 8.01 17.17
C ASN A 145 -4.97 6.99 17.30
N PRO A 146 -6.25 7.38 17.48
CA PRO A 146 -7.36 6.42 17.53
C PRO A 146 -7.50 5.62 16.20
N LEU A 147 -7.27 6.26 15.06
CA LEU A 147 -7.33 5.58 13.76
C LEU A 147 -6.17 4.60 13.58
N LEU A 148 -4.96 4.98 13.99
CA LEU A 148 -3.79 4.08 14.00
C LEU A 148 -3.99 2.87 14.92
N ALA A 149 -4.61 3.08 16.09
CA ALA A 149 -4.91 2.01 17.04
C ALA A 149 -5.99 1.04 16.53
N ALA A 150 -6.96 1.53 15.77
CA ALA A 150 -8.04 0.74 15.17
C ALA A 150 -7.66 0.09 13.83
N ALA A 151 -6.57 0.53 13.20
CA ALA A 151 -6.14 0.03 11.89
C ALA A 151 -5.64 -1.43 11.97
N PRO A 152 -5.71 -2.18 10.87
CA PRO A 152 -5.16 -3.55 10.81
C PRO A 152 -3.62 -3.52 10.74
N LEU A 153 -2.98 -3.03 11.80
CA LEU A 153 -1.53 -2.96 11.95
C LEU A 153 -1.15 -3.01 13.43
N HIS A 154 0.14 -3.25 13.72
CA HIS A 154 0.71 -3.18 15.08
C HIS A 154 1.53 -1.90 15.21
N PRO A 155 1.05 -0.88 15.95
CA PRO A 155 1.81 0.34 16.17
C PRO A 155 3.05 0.07 17.04
N VAL A 156 4.23 0.41 16.52
CA VAL A 156 5.51 0.31 17.21
C VAL A 156 6.07 1.72 17.40
N THR A 157 6.09 2.19 18.65
CA THR A 157 6.54 3.55 19.02
C THR A 157 7.53 3.49 20.17
N GLU A 158 8.17 4.63 20.50
CA GLU A 158 9.05 4.70 21.69
C GLU A 158 8.33 4.30 22.97
N SER A 159 6.99 4.50 23.07
CA SER A 159 6.19 4.13 24.24
C SER A 159 5.78 2.65 24.26
N THR A 160 5.49 2.03 23.11
CA THR A 160 5.06 0.62 23.04
C THR A 160 6.23 -0.35 22.94
N ALA A 161 7.39 0.11 22.46
CA ALA A 161 8.61 -0.68 22.28
C ALA A 161 9.87 0.15 22.61
N PRO A 162 10.06 0.61 23.85
CA PRO A 162 11.14 1.55 24.18
C PRO A 162 12.54 1.00 23.87
N GLY A 163 12.74 -0.31 23.99
CA GLY A 163 14.01 -0.96 23.65
C GLY A 163 14.30 -1.08 22.14
N ALA A 164 13.32 -0.81 21.27
CA ALA A 164 13.50 -0.87 19.82
C ALA A 164 14.07 0.43 19.25
N PHE A 165 13.91 1.56 19.96
CA PHE A 165 14.35 2.88 19.47
C PHE A 165 15.64 3.32 20.16
N LEU A 166 16.42 4.16 19.45
CA LEU A 166 17.63 4.79 19.98
C LEU A 166 17.84 6.13 19.27
N ARG A 167 18.44 7.09 19.97
CA ARG A 167 18.86 8.36 19.37
C ARG A 167 20.36 8.33 19.11
N SER A 168 20.77 8.70 17.88
CA SER A 168 22.16 8.88 17.55
C SER A 168 22.63 10.26 18.03
N PRO A 169 23.81 10.36 18.65
CA PRO A 169 24.42 11.63 18.98
C PRO A 169 24.96 12.40 17.76
N ASP A 170 25.12 11.70 16.62
CA ASP A 170 25.76 12.25 15.41
C ASP A 170 24.87 13.25 14.65
N ARG A 171 23.62 13.39 15.07
CA ARG A 171 22.65 14.30 14.45
C ARG A 171 21.79 14.99 15.48
N ALA A 172 21.35 16.21 15.14
CA ALA A 172 20.41 16.94 15.95
C ALA A 172 19.01 16.33 15.87
N ALA A 173 18.26 16.41 16.99
CA ALA A 173 16.81 16.13 16.94
C ALA A 173 16.14 17.16 16.02
N PRO A 174 15.08 16.75 15.31
CA PRO A 174 14.34 15.50 15.36
C PRO A 174 14.86 14.43 14.36
N HIS A 175 16.00 14.63 13.70
CA HIS A 175 16.50 13.82 12.59
C HIS A 175 17.47 12.69 13.08
N ASN A 176 17.36 12.27 14.33
CA ASN A 176 18.34 11.38 15.00
C ASN A 176 17.73 10.13 15.66
N LEU A 177 16.44 9.85 15.43
CA LEU A 177 15.79 8.67 15.99
C LEU A 177 15.95 7.48 15.03
N TYR A 178 16.45 6.37 15.54
CA TYR A 178 16.65 5.15 14.77
C TYR A 178 15.91 3.98 15.41
N LEU A 179 15.60 2.96 14.60
CA LEU A 179 14.95 1.73 14.98
C LEU A 179 15.93 0.56 14.92
N ARG A 180 15.80 -0.40 15.83
CA ARG A 180 16.33 -1.76 15.73
C ARG A 180 15.23 -2.69 15.24
N PRO A 181 15.18 -3.09 13.95
CA PRO A 181 14.06 -3.83 13.35
C PRO A 181 13.73 -5.13 14.08
N ALA A 182 14.71 -5.92 14.47
CA ALA A 182 14.49 -7.17 15.20
C ALA A 182 13.76 -6.94 16.55
N ARG A 183 14.09 -5.85 17.26
CA ARG A 183 13.41 -5.51 18.52
C ARG A 183 12.00 -4.95 18.27
N ALA A 184 11.81 -4.25 17.17
CA ALA A 184 10.48 -3.77 16.76
C ALA A 184 9.54 -4.95 16.48
N LEU A 185 9.99 -5.95 15.74
CA LEU A 185 9.20 -7.16 15.48
C LEU A 185 8.98 -8.01 16.75
N ALA A 186 9.98 -8.07 17.64
CA ALA A 186 9.79 -8.74 18.93
C ALA A 186 8.71 -8.08 19.81
N ALA A 187 8.46 -6.77 19.62
CA ALA A 187 7.37 -6.05 20.27
C ALA A 187 6.01 -6.18 19.54
N ALA A 188 5.99 -6.76 18.34
CA ALA A 188 4.80 -7.03 17.55
C ALA A 188 4.80 -8.50 17.08
N PRO A 189 4.71 -9.49 18.00
CA PRO A 189 4.87 -10.91 17.68
C PRO A 189 3.80 -11.44 16.74
N ASP A 190 2.63 -10.78 16.69
CA ASP A 190 1.51 -11.14 15.81
C ASP A 190 1.54 -10.37 14.48
N ALA A 191 2.66 -9.72 14.13
CA ALA A 191 2.81 -9.10 12.82
C ALA A 191 2.72 -10.16 11.73
N GLY A 192 1.83 -9.92 10.75
CA GLY A 192 1.57 -10.87 9.67
C GLY A 192 2.76 -11.02 8.73
N ASP A 193 2.92 -12.22 8.19
CA ASP A 193 3.94 -12.51 7.19
C ASP A 193 3.65 -11.85 5.85
N ALA A 194 4.71 -11.72 5.03
CA ALA A 194 4.62 -11.20 3.68
C ALA A 194 3.64 -12.01 2.83
N ARG A 195 2.74 -11.32 2.14
CA ARG A 195 1.68 -11.87 1.31
C ARG A 195 1.62 -11.18 -0.04
N ASP A 196 0.91 -11.75 -0.98
CA ASP A 196 0.69 -11.13 -2.29
C ASP A 196 -0.02 -9.77 -2.14
N ILE A 197 0.63 -8.72 -2.61
CA ILE A 197 0.13 -7.34 -2.65
C ILE A 197 -0.13 -6.85 -4.08
N GLY A 198 -0.26 -7.78 -5.04
CA GLY A 198 -0.59 -7.51 -6.43
C GLY A 198 0.62 -7.35 -7.35
N PHE A 199 1.85 -7.35 -6.83
CA PHE A 199 3.04 -7.22 -7.65
C PHE A 199 3.37 -8.53 -8.39
N ARG A 200 3.88 -8.39 -9.61
CA ARG A 200 4.33 -9.52 -10.42
C ARG A 200 5.78 -9.31 -10.81
N PHE A 201 6.59 -10.37 -10.76
CA PHE A 201 8.01 -10.32 -11.06
C PHE A 201 8.34 -11.30 -12.19
N GLY A 202 9.20 -10.88 -13.12
CA GLY A 202 9.56 -11.73 -14.26
C GLY A 202 10.19 -10.97 -15.41
N ALA A 203 10.06 -11.53 -16.60
CA ALA A 203 10.56 -10.91 -17.82
C ALA A 203 9.92 -9.54 -18.08
N ALA A 204 10.69 -8.62 -18.68
CA ALA A 204 10.17 -7.33 -19.09
C ALA A 204 9.17 -7.48 -20.23
N PRO A 205 8.10 -6.66 -20.28
CA PRO A 205 7.32 -6.49 -21.52
C PRO A 205 8.23 -6.02 -22.67
N PRO A 206 7.92 -6.37 -23.93
CA PRO A 206 8.79 -6.04 -25.07
C PRO A 206 8.87 -4.54 -25.38
N ASP A 207 7.79 -3.77 -25.11
CA ASP A 207 7.53 -2.43 -25.68
C ASP A 207 8.02 -1.25 -24.83
N GLY A 208 8.96 -1.46 -23.93
CA GLY A 208 9.49 -0.35 -23.09
C GLY A 208 10.33 0.63 -23.93
N THR A 209 10.15 1.92 -23.68
CA THR A 209 10.94 2.99 -24.26
C THR A 209 12.33 3.07 -23.60
N PRO A 210 13.45 3.02 -24.32
CA PRO A 210 14.79 3.23 -23.75
C PRO A 210 14.83 4.55 -22.96
N THR A 211 15.25 4.47 -21.69
CA THR A 211 15.21 5.61 -20.78
C THR A 211 16.44 5.57 -19.90
N THR A 212 17.23 6.63 -19.93
CA THR A 212 18.42 6.76 -19.09
C THR A 212 18.15 7.52 -17.81
N THR A 213 17.16 8.41 -17.80
CA THR A 213 16.84 9.25 -16.66
C THR A 213 15.34 9.55 -16.58
N SER A 214 14.77 9.47 -15.39
CA SER A 214 13.40 9.89 -15.11
C SER A 214 13.38 10.79 -13.87
N THR A 215 12.58 11.85 -13.89
CA THR A 215 12.49 12.81 -12.78
C THR A 215 11.06 12.99 -12.32
N VAL A 216 10.84 12.86 -11.02
CA VAL A 216 9.55 13.14 -10.35
C VAL A 216 9.71 14.37 -9.47
N ARG A 217 8.76 15.31 -9.57
CA ARG A 217 8.74 16.54 -8.80
C ARG A 217 7.55 16.56 -7.86
N TYR A 218 7.80 16.99 -6.64
CA TYR A 218 6.82 17.41 -5.66
C TYR A 218 6.97 18.92 -5.45
N PRO A 219 6.05 19.63 -4.80
CA PRO A 219 6.17 21.06 -4.60
C PRO A 219 7.49 21.51 -3.96
N ALA A 220 8.05 20.71 -3.03
CA ALA A 220 9.30 21.03 -2.33
C ALA A 220 10.30 19.85 -2.29
N ALA A 221 10.17 18.88 -3.21
CA ALA A 221 11.13 17.76 -3.32
C ALA A 221 11.25 17.28 -4.76
N ARG A 222 12.39 16.70 -5.09
CA ARG A 222 12.65 16.13 -6.42
C ARG A 222 13.41 14.83 -6.32
N TYR A 223 12.94 13.81 -7.08
CA TYR A 223 13.63 12.54 -7.24
C TYR A 223 14.08 12.39 -8.69
N THR A 224 15.31 11.99 -8.88
CA THR A 224 15.85 11.64 -10.20
C THR A 224 16.38 10.22 -10.13
N PHE A 225 15.94 9.40 -11.07
CA PHE A 225 16.34 8.01 -11.23
C PHE A 225 17.16 7.91 -12.50
N THR A 226 18.43 7.51 -12.38
CA THR A 226 19.34 7.38 -13.52
C THR A 226 19.75 5.92 -13.67
N TRP A 227 19.53 5.35 -14.83
CA TRP A 227 19.89 3.96 -15.11
C TRP A 227 21.40 3.76 -15.09
N SER A 228 21.83 2.77 -14.34
CA SER A 228 23.21 2.30 -14.30
C SER A 228 23.29 0.89 -14.89
N ALA A 229 23.84 0.79 -16.09
CA ALA A 229 24.01 -0.52 -16.73
C ALA A 229 24.99 -1.43 -15.96
N ALA A 230 25.96 -0.84 -15.27
CA ALA A 230 26.93 -1.57 -14.43
C ALA A 230 26.26 -2.17 -13.19
N ASP A 231 25.37 -1.42 -12.55
CA ASP A 231 24.63 -1.88 -11.37
C ASP A 231 23.38 -2.67 -11.75
N ARG A 232 22.93 -2.58 -13.02
CA ARG A 232 21.64 -3.07 -13.51
C ARG A 232 20.46 -2.58 -12.67
N ALA A 233 20.52 -1.33 -12.25
CA ALA A 233 19.58 -0.72 -11.30
C ALA A 233 19.48 0.80 -11.54
N TRP A 234 18.53 1.45 -10.90
CA TRP A 234 18.28 2.88 -11.01
C TRP A 234 18.93 3.61 -9.84
N ARG A 235 20.01 4.36 -10.09
CA ARG A 235 20.60 5.24 -9.08
C ARG A 235 19.65 6.35 -8.72
N VAL A 236 19.42 6.51 -7.42
CA VAL A 236 18.48 7.52 -6.90
C VAL A 236 19.24 8.80 -6.54
N ALA A 237 18.71 9.94 -6.97
CA ALA A 237 19.10 11.24 -6.45
C ALA A 237 17.89 11.96 -5.84
N MET A 238 18.09 12.59 -4.68
CA MET A 238 17.08 13.40 -3.97
C MET A 238 17.56 14.83 -3.92
N ASP A 239 16.77 15.76 -4.48
CA ASP A 239 17.07 17.20 -4.55
C ASP A 239 18.43 17.49 -5.20
N GLY A 240 18.81 16.70 -6.20
CA GLY A 240 20.05 16.84 -6.96
C GLY A 240 21.29 16.21 -6.31
N ARG A 241 21.14 15.52 -5.17
CA ARG A 241 22.23 14.81 -4.49
C ARG A 241 22.01 13.30 -4.56
N GLU A 242 23.07 12.52 -4.80
CA GLU A 242 23.00 11.06 -4.77
C GLU A 242 22.42 10.60 -3.42
N ALA A 243 21.39 9.77 -3.48
CA ALA A 243 20.79 9.18 -2.30
C ALA A 243 21.61 7.96 -1.85
N ARG A 244 21.94 7.93 -0.58
CA ARG A 244 22.82 6.90 0.01
C ARG A 244 22.23 6.36 1.31
N SER A 245 22.52 5.10 1.59
CA SER A 245 22.37 4.49 2.90
C SER A 245 23.74 4.30 3.52
N THR A 246 23.88 4.57 4.83
CA THR A 246 25.17 4.52 5.52
C THR A 246 25.77 3.12 5.58
N ASP A 247 24.93 2.10 5.47
CA ASP A 247 25.28 0.67 5.56
C ASP A 247 25.49 0.01 4.20
N THR A 248 24.79 0.47 3.14
CA THR A 248 24.84 -0.18 1.82
C THR A 248 25.40 0.71 0.70
N GLY A 249 25.66 1.98 0.97
CA GLY A 249 26.16 2.92 -0.05
C GLY A 249 25.04 3.54 -0.90
N PRO A 250 25.22 3.76 -2.22
CA PRO A 250 24.21 4.33 -3.09
C PRO A 250 22.92 3.52 -3.07
N LEU A 251 21.76 4.20 -3.16
CA LEU A 251 20.47 3.54 -3.28
C LEU A 251 20.18 3.24 -4.75
N THR A 252 19.97 1.96 -5.04
CA THR A 252 19.92 1.42 -6.41
C THR A 252 18.80 0.38 -6.55
N PRO A 253 17.49 0.80 -6.54
CA PRO A 253 16.40 -0.13 -6.81
C PRO A 253 16.46 -0.69 -8.25
N GLU A 254 16.05 -1.94 -8.41
CA GLU A 254 15.92 -2.60 -9.71
C GLU A 254 14.67 -2.13 -10.45
N THR A 255 13.61 -1.80 -9.72
CA THR A 255 12.36 -1.29 -10.29
C THR A 255 11.93 0.02 -9.61
N VAL A 256 11.53 1.00 -10.41
CA VAL A 256 10.89 2.23 -9.93
C VAL A 256 9.53 2.38 -10.58
N VAL A 257 8.49 2.52 -9.76
CA VAL A 257 7.12 2.77 -10.21
C VAL A 257 6.76 4.21 -9.89
N VAL A 258 6.54 5.03 -10.89
CA VAL A 258 5.96 6.36 -10.73
C VAL A 258 4.45 6.23 -10.85
N GLN A 259 3.77 6.06 -9.72
CA GLN A 259 2.32 5.87 -9.63
C GLN A 259 1.65 7.24 -9.52
N ARG A 260 0.82 7.62 -10.52
CA ARG A 260 0.06 8.87 -10.51
C ARG A 260 -1.16 8.73 -9.62
N VAL A 261 -1.22 9.55 -8.57
CA VAL A 261 -2.26 9.49 -7.53
C VAL A 261 -2.88 10.86 -7.29
N THR A 262 -4.09 10.88 -6.74
CA THR A 262 -4.68 12.10 -6.21
C THR A 262 -4.09 12.37 -4.82
N VAL A 263 -3.67 13.60 -4.60
CA VAL A 263 -3.26 14.09 -3.27
C VAL A 263 -4.22 15.21 -2.90
N ARG A 264 -4.93 15.05 -1.79
CA ARG A 264 -5.92 16.03 -1.29
C ARG A 264 -5.60 16.45 0.15
N PRO A 265 -6.14 17.55 0.64
CA PRO A 265 -6.09 17.87 2.05
C PRO A 265 -6.71 16.75 2.91
N SER A 266 -6.07 16.44 4.02
CA SER A 266 -6.61 15.61 5.10
C SER A 266 -7.28 16.49 6.15
N ASP A 267 -8.09 15.89 7.02
CA ASP A 267 -8.66 16.59 8.18
C ASP A 267 -7.63 16.84 9.29
N PHE A 268 -6.44 16.27 9.15
CA PHE A 268 -5.36 16.35 10.14
C PHE A 268 -4.40 17.50 9.81
N ARG A 269 -3.81 18.07 10.88
CA ARG A 269 -2.79 19.11 10.79
C ARG A 269 -1.56 18.69 11.59
N ASP A 270 -0.40 19.10 11.16
CA ASP A 270 0.83 18.86 11.93
C ASP A 270 0.93 19.81 13.15
N VAL A 271 2.00 19.69 13.93
CA VAL A 271 2.25 20.52 15.12
C VAL A 271 2.41 22.00 14.82
N THR A 272 2.66 22.37 13.58
CA THR A 272 2.76 23.77 13.12
C THR A 272 1.44 24.33 12.59
N GLY A 273 0.38 23.48 12.56
CA GLY A 273 -0.93 23.81 12.01
C GLY A 273 -1.05 23.62 10.49
N ALA A 274 0.00 23.15 9.82
CA ALA A 274 -0.05 22.86 8.39
C ALA A 274 -0.95 21.63 8.13
N VAL A 275 -1.82 21.74 7.11
CA VAL A 275 -2.71 20.65 6.70
C VAL A 275 -1.88 19.50 6.14
N SER A 276 -2.07 18.30 6.70
CA SER A 276 -1.44 17.10 6.17
C SER A 276 -2.08 16.72 4.83
N PRO A 277 -1.32 16.36 3.80
CA PRO A 277 -1.89 15.79 2.60
C PRO A 277 -2.32 14.33 2.86
N TYR A 278 -3.40 13.91 2.20
CA TYR A 278 -3.81 12.52 2.08
C TYR A 278 -3.54 12.02 0.67
N THR A 279 -2.77 10.97 0.55
CA THR A 279 -2.46 10.31 -0.72
C THR A 279 -3.43 9.17 -0.98
N GLU A 280 -4.24 9.29 -2.03
CA GLU A 280 -5.22 8.27 -2.39
C GLU A 280 -4.55 7.12 -3.13
N THR A 281 -4.46 5.97 -2.47
CA THR A 281 -3.86 4.75 -3.02
C THR A 281 -4.87 3.67 -3.39
N VAL A 282 -6.17 3.91 -3.15
CA VAL A 282 -7.30 3.08 -3.58
C VAL A 282 -7.92 3.69 -4.83
N GLY A 283 -8.32 2.87 -5.78
CA GLY A 283 -8.85 3.29 -7.08
C GLY A 283 -7.99 2.82 -8.23
N GLU A 284 -7.85 3.65 -9.24
CA GLU A 284 -7.12 3.34 -10.47
C GLU A 284 -6.45 4.59 -11.06
N GLY A 285 -5.51 4.37 -11.96
CA GLY A 285 -4.83 5.46 -12.65
C GLY A 285 -3.70 4.97 -13.53
N THR A 286 -2.86 5.93 -13.95
CA THR A 286 -1.69 5.65 -14.77
C THR A 286 -0.44 5.53 -13.91
N ALA A 287 0.53 4.77 -14.39
CA ALA A 287 1.86 4.67 -13.82
C ALA A 287 2.92 4.60 -14.93
N LEU A 288 4.16 4.88 -14.56
CA LEU A 288 5.33 4.61 -15.38
C LEU A 288 6.24 3.65 -14.60
N VAL A 289 6.53 2.51 -15.18
CA VAL A 289 7.40 1.51 -14.56
C VAL A 289 8.77 1.57 -15.23
N LEU A 290 9.78 1.89 -14.44
CA LEU A 290 11.18 1.94 -14.86
C LEU A 290 11.86 0.63 -14.45
N ARG A 291 12.36 -0.11 -15.43
CA ARG A 291 13.14 -1.33 -15.22
C ARG A 291 14.08 -1.58 -16.39
N ASP A 292 15.20 -2.22 -16.16
CA ASP A 292 16.17 -2.63 -17.20
C ASP A 292 16.55 -1.52 -18.18
N GLY A 293 16.66 -0.26 -17.72
CA GLY A 293 16.97 0.90 -18.56
C GLY A 293 15.85 1.33 -19.51
N ARG A 294 14.64 0.90 -19.24
CA ARG A 294 13.44 1.21 -20.03
C ARG A 294 12.33 1.76 -19.17
N ALA A 295 11.45 2.54 -19.77
CA ALA A 295 10.20 3.01 -19.18
C ALA A 295 9.02 2.32 -19.89
N HIS A 296 8.11 1.78 -19.09
CA HIS A 296 6.89 1.12 -19.57
C HIS A 296 5.69 1.90 -19.04
N GLU A 297 4.82 2.33 -19.95
CA GLU A 297 3.52 2.87 -19.57
C GLU A 297 2.68 1.78 -18.92
N ALA A 298 1.97 2.13 -17.86
CA ALA A 298 1.16 1.20 -17.10
C ALA A 298 -0.14 1.84 -16.61
N ARG A 299 -1.10 0.97 -16.31
CA ARG A 299 -2.27 1.27 -15.49
C ARG A 299 -2.10 0.61 -14.13
N TRP A 300 -2.53 1.27 -13.09
CA TRP A 300 -2.62 0.65 -11.77
C TRP A 300 -4.08 0.58 -11.32
N SER A 301 -4.41 -0.46 -10.56
CA SER A 301 -5.73 -0.66 -9.97
C SER A 301 -5.60 -1.26 -8.57
N ARG A 302 -6.33 -0.69 -7.62
CA ARG A 302 -6.46 -1.15 -6.23
C ARG A 302 -7.88 -0.94 -5.76
N PRO A 303 -8.76 -1.96 -5.86
CA PRO A 303 -10.20 -1.84 -5.62
C PRO A 303 -10.58 -1.45 -4.18
N SER A 304 -9.76 -1.82 -3.21
CA SER A 304 -9.97 -1.48 -1.79
C SER A 304 -8.63 -1.33 -1.05
N ALA A 305 -8.66 -0.78 0.17
CA ALA A 305 -7.45 -0.66 0.99
C ALA A 305 -6.83 -2.03 1.34
N ALA A 306 -7.63 -3.08 1.48
CA ALA A 306 -7.15 -4.43 1.76
C ALA A 306 -6.64 -5.17 0.51
N SER A 307 -6.96 -4.68 -0.68
CA SER A 307 -6.51 -5.26 -1.95
C SER A 307 -5.06 -4.87 -2.24
N GLY A 308 -4.33 -5.77 -2.92
CA GLY A 308 -3.05 -5.42 -3.54
C GLY A 308 -3.23 -4.43 -4.69
N THR A 309 -2.13 -3.82 -5.13
CA THR A 309 -2.10 -2.95 -6.31
C THR A 309 -1.62 -3.75 -7.52
N ALA A 310 -2.50 -3.94 -8.48
CA ALA A 310 -2.14 -4.53 -9.78
C ALA A 310 -1.58 -3.47 -10.72
N PHE A 311 -0.58 -3.85 -11.49
CA PHE A 311 -0.04 -3.04 -12.59
C PHE A 311 -0.18 -3.81 -13.89
N THR A 312 -0.75 -3.17 -14.90
CA THR A 312 -0.96 -3.75 -16.23
C THR A 312 -0.38 -2.84 -17.31
N THR A 313 -0.02 -3.41 -18.43
CA THR A 313 0.26 -2.68 -19.65
C THR A 313 -1.00 -1.98 -20.17
N PRO A 314 -0.92 -1.01 -21.10
CA PRO A 314 -2.11 -0.33 -21.66
C PRO A 314 -3.14 -1.27 -22.27
N ASP A 315 -2.71 -2.43 -22.81
CA ASP A 315 -3.55 -3.50 -23.37
C ASP A 315 -4.09 -4.49 -22.34
N GLY A 316 -3.77 -4.29 -21.03
CA GLY A 316 -4.34 -5.03 -19.91
C GLY A 316 -3.54 -6.27 -19.47
N ALA A 317 -2.41 -6.59 -20.09
CA ALA A 317 -1.56 -7.68 -19.64
C ALA A 317 -0.84 -7.33 -18.32
N PRO A 318 -0.60 -8.28 -17.41
CA PRO A 318 0.16 -8.02 -16.19
C PRO A 318 1.57 -7.47 -16.51
N LEU A 319 1.95 -6.37 -15.86
CA LEU A 319 3.27 -5.78 -16.01
C LEU A 319 4.19 -6.29 -14.91
N ALA A 320 5.17 -7.11 -15.28
CA ALA A 320 6.12 -7.69 -14.35
C ALA A 320 7.26 -6.70 -14.01
N PHE A 321 7.63 -6.64 -12.73
CA PHE A 321 8.79 -5.91 -12.21
C PHE A 321 10.08 -6.73 -12.37
N ALA A 322 11.22 -6.06 -12.44
CA ALA A 322 12.51 -6.72 -12.27
C ALA A 322 12.65 -7.19 -10.82
N PRO A 323 13.11 -8.45 -10.58
CA PRO A 323 13.35 -8.90 -9.22
C PRO A 323 14.41 -8.05 -8.51
N GLY A 324 14.14 -7.66 -7.27
CA GLY A 324 14.98 -6.80 -6.44
C GLY A 324 14.15 -5.77 -5.67
N GLN A 325 14.81 -4.73 -5.15
CA GLN A 325 14.15 -3.66 -4.44
C GLN A 325 13.22 -2.86 -5.36
N VAL A 326 12.01 -2.55 -4.89
CA VAL A 326 11.04 -1.76 -5.65
C VAL A 326 10.79 -0.42 -4.94
N TRP A 327 10.91 0.68 -5.68
CA TRP A 327 10.50 2.00 -5.24
C TRP A 327 9.17 2.38 -5.87
N ILE A 328 8.19 2.74 -5.05
CA ILE A 328 6.88 3.23 -5.49
C ILE A 328 6.79 4.72 -5.15
N VAL A 329 6.87 5.55 -6.17
CA VAL A 329 6.81 7.00 -6.06
C VAL A 329 5.38 7.45 -6.29
N LEU A 330 4.67 7.78 -5.21
CA LEU A 330 3.27 8.24 -5.23
C LEU A 330 3.24 9.70 -5.69
N ALA A 331 3.27 9.91 -6.99
CA ALA A 331 3.40 11.22 -7.61
C ALA A 331 2.03 11.89 -7.80
N PRO A 332 1.84 13.13 -7.35
CA PRO A 332 0.62 13.89 -7.65
C PRO A 332 0.32 13.95 -9.15
N ARG A 333 -0.97 13.88 -9.49
CA ARG A 333 -1.47 14.02 -10.88
C ARG A 333 -1.30 15.45 -11.39
#